data_c4ee14a7ed1cb6196a264664f9980a5a
#
_entry.id   c4ee14a7ed1cb6196a264664f9980a5a
#
_cell.length_a   1.000
_cell.length_b   1.000
_cell.length_c   1.000
_cell.angle_alpha   90.00
_cell.angle_beta   90.00
_cell.angle_gamma   90.00
#
_symmetry.space_group_name_H-M   'P 1'
#
loop_
_entity.id
_entity.type
_entity.pdbx_description
1 polymer ?
#
loop_
_entity_poly.entity_id
_entity_poly.type
_entity_poly.pdbx_seq_one_letter_code
_entity_poly.pdbx_strand_id
1 'polypeptide(L)'
;MYKILKLNKIAAEGIDSFPSDKYIVGDDISDPDAIILRSFDMNLMEIPSSLQVVGRAGSGVNNIPVKKLSDLAIPIFNAPGANANAVKELAIAAILICARNIHRAIEFVEESENPEDFKQRIELGKNKYVGYELPGKTSVLLGLEQ
;
A
#
# COMPACT_ATOMS: atom_id res chain seq x y z
N MET A 1 -20.90 3.83 24.82
CA MET A 1 -19.51 3.73 24.37
C MET A 1 -19.54 2.97 23.06
N TYR A 2 -19.02 3.54 21.98
CA TYR A 2 -19.05 2.93 20.65
C TYR A 2 -17.95 1.90 20.51
N LYS A 3 -18.26 0.78 19.86
CA LYS A 3 -17.35 -0.35 19.63
C LYS A 3 -16.84 -0.33 18.20
N ILE A 4 -15.53 -0.29 18.03
CA ILE A 4 -14.88 -0.26 16.71
C ILE A 4 -14.05 -1.52 16.54
N LEU A 5 -14.46 -2.39 15.62
CA LEU A 5 -13.68 -3.55 15.22
C LEU A 5 -12.61 -3.13 14.22
N LYS A 6 -11.37 -3.41 14.56
CA LYS A 6 -10.21 -3.14 13.70
C LYS A 6 -9.81 -4.43 12.98
N LEU A 7 -9.92 -4.43 11.66
CA LEU A 7 -9.50 -5.56 10.82
C LEU A 7 -8.19 -5.22 10.09
N ASN A 8 -7.18 -6.05 10.24
CA ASN A 8 -5.79 -5.87 9.80
C ASN A 8 -5.00 -4.78 10.59
N LYS A 9 -3.76 -4.55 10.12
CA LYS A 9 -2.90 -3.51 10.68
C LYS A 9 -3.40 -2.13 10.26
N ILE A 10 -3.91 -1.38 11.20
CA ILE A 10 -4.13 0.07 11.11
C ILE A 10 -3.05 0.74 11.94
N ALA A 11 -2.52 1.87 11.49
CA ALA A 11 -1.49 2.61 12.20
C ALA A 11 -1.97 3.04 13.58
N ALA A 12 -1.10 2.92 14.60
CA ALA A 12 -1.44 3.23 15.99
C ALA A 12 -1.88 4.70 16.13
N GLU A 13 -1.22 5.60 15.42
CA GLU A 13 -1.51 7.04 15.42
C GLU A 13 -2.98 7.33 15.01
N GLY A 14 -3.52 6.51 14.09
CA GLY A 14 -4.93 6.62 13.69
C GLY A 14 -5.87 6.10 14.77
N ILE A 15 -5.49 5.03 15.47
CA ILE A 15 -6.28 4.44 16.56
C ILE A 15 -6.26 5.33 17.80
N ASP A 16 -5.10 5.88 18.14
CA ASP A 16 -4.90 6.75 19.30
C ASP A 16 -5.69 8.07 19.20
N SER A 17 -6.17 8.41 17.98
CA SER A 17 -7.06 9.56 17.79
C SER A 17 -8.50 9.36 18.33
N PHE A 18 -8.89 8.11 18.65
CA PHE A 18 -10.19 7.81 19.24
C PHE A 18 -10.17 8.00 20.77
N PRO A 19 -10.91 8.94 21.35
CA PRO A 19 -10.97 9.11 22.79
C PRO A 19 -11.48 7.87 23.50
N SER A 20 -10.71 7.33 24.45
CA SER A 20 -11.00 6.09 25.16
C SER A 20 -12.23 6.16 26.09
N ASP A 21 -12.69 7.36 26.42
CA ASP A 21 -13.93 7.60 27.16
C ASP A 21 -15.20 7.41 26.31
N LYS A 22 -15.05 7.41 24.96
CA LYS A 22 -16.17 7.28 24.01
C LYS A 22 -16.11 6.02 23.15
N TYR A 23 -14.91 5.52 22.89
CA TYR A 23 -14.67 4.43 21.94
C TYR A 23 -13.89 3.28 22.58
N ILE A 24 -14.29 2.06 22.24
CA ILE A 24 -13.50 0.85 22.45
C ILE A 24 -13.06 0.38 21.07
N VAL A 25 -11.74 0.31 20.84
CA VAL A 25 -11.16 -0.17 19.58
C VAL A 25 -10.39 -1.44 19.85
N GLY A 26 -10.64 -2.49 19.07
CA GLY A 26 -9.98 -3.79 19.24
C GLY A 26 -10.05 -4.66 18.00
N ASP A 27 -9.25 -5.75 18.04
CA ASP A 27 -9.20 -6.76 16.98
C ASP A 27 -10.25 -7.87 17.16
N ASP A 28 -10.81 -8.00 18.38
CA ASP A 28 -11.82 -8.98 18.73
C ASP A 28 -12.96 -8.29 19.48
N ILE A 29 -13.92 -7.80 18.72
CA ILE A 29 -15.09 -7.09 19.25
C ILE A 29 -16.36 -7.74 18.69
N SER A 30 -17.17 -8.25 19.60
CA SER A 30 -18.51 -8.72 19.27
C SER A 30 -19.47 -7.56 19.10
N ASP A 31 -20.33 -7.60 18.11
CA ASP A 31 -21.36 -6.59 17.81
C ASP A 31 -20.78 -5.18 17.71
N PRO A 32 -19.87 -4.91 16.74
CA PRO A 32 -19.27 -3.60 16.54
C PRO A 32 -20.27 -2.60 15.96
N ASP A 33 -20.21 -1.35 16.43
CA ASP A 33 -20.90 -0.22 15.83
C ASP A 33 -20.21 0.25 14.56
N ALA A 34 -18.89 0.08 14.48
CA ALA A 34 -18.08 0.47 13.33
C ALA A 34 -16.99 -0.56 13.03
N ILE A 35 -16.61 -0.67 11.76
CA ILE A 35 -15.46 -1.45 11.31
C ILE A 35 -14.45 -0.53 10.65
N ILE A 36 -13.17 -0.66 11.02
CA ILE A 36 -12.04 -0.04 10.33
C ILE A 36 -11.16 -1.12 9.73
N LEU A 37 -10.87 -1.02 8.43
CA LEU A 37 -10.05 -2.00 7.73
C LEU A 37 -9.12 -1.34 6.71
N ARG A 38 -8.16 -2.12 6.22
CA ARG A 38 -7.30 -1.76 5.08
C ARG A 38 -7.41 -2.79 3.96
N SER A 39 -6.85 -3.98 4.14
CA SER A 39 -6.76 -5.04 3.12
C SER A 39 -7.54 -6.30 3.47
N PHE A 40 -8.26 -6.31 4.58
CA PHE A 40 -9.13 -7.43 4.93
C PHE A 40 -10.27 -7.56 3.91
N ASP A 41 -10.58 -8.78 3.49
CA ASP A 41 -11.69 -9.02 2.57
C ASP A 41 -13.00 -9.20 3.36
N MET A 42 -13.84 -8.18 3.34
CA MET A 42 -15.18 -8.21 3.96
C MET A 42 -16.24 -8.88 3.08
N ASN A 43 -15.93 -9.21 1.81
CA ASN A 43 -16.96 -9.76 0.92
C ASN A 43 -17.55 -11.09 1.40
N LEU A 44 -16.75 -11.86 2.15
CA LEU A 44 -17.16 -13.14 2.73
C LEU A 44 -17.63 -13.03 4.17
N MET A 45 -17.60 -11.82 4.75
CA MET A 45 -17.97 -11.60 6.14
C MET A 45 -19.49 -11.45 6.30
N GLU A 46 -20.04 -12.05 7.35
CA GLU A 46 -21.39 -11.72 7.80
C GLU A 46 -21.40 -10.29 8.37
N ILE A 47 -22.34 -9.47 7.93
CA ILE A 47 -22.46 -8.11 8.39
C ILE A 47 -23.19 -8.10 9.74
N PRO A 48 -22.52 -7.63 10.82
CA PRO A 48 -23.17 -7.55 12.14
C PRO A 48 -24.38 -6.62 12.09
N SER A 49 -25.46 -6.99 12.75
CA SER A 49 -26.69 -6.17 12.79
C SER A 49 -26.52 -4.85 13.53
N SER A 50 -25.51 -4.75 14.38
CA SER A 50 -25.11 -3.52 15.10
C SER A 50 -24.33 -2.53 14.24
N LEU A 51 -23.80 -2.96 13.07
CA LEU A 51 -22.90 -2.16 12.25
C LEU A 51 -23.58 -0.93 11.65
N GLN A 52 -23.01 0.24 11.90
CA GLN A 52 -23.53 1.53 11.43
C GLN A 52 -22.65 2.19 10.38
N VAL A 53 -21.34 1.86 10.34
CA VAL A 53 -20.39 2.50 9.45
C VAL A 53 -19.17 1.64 9.20
N VAL A 54 -18.59 1.76 7.98
CA VAL A 54 -17.32 1.13 7.62
C VAL A 54 -16.33 2.21 7.18
N GLY A 55 -15.11 2.19 7.74
CA GLY A 55 -13.99 3.03 7.36
C GLY A 55 -12.88 2.22 6.71
N ARG A 56 -12.41 2.62 5.53
CA ARG A 56 -11.26 1.99 4.86
C ARG A 56 -10.04 2.90 4.83
N ALA A 57 -8.94 2.43 5.40
CA ALA A 57 -7.63 3.08 5.30
C ALA A 57 -6.98 2.83 3.93
N GLY A 58 -7.50 3.50 2.90
CA GLY A 58 -7.05 3.42 1.51
C GLY A 58 -8.11 3.86 0.51
N SER A 59 -7.77 3.99 -0.76
CA SER A 59 -8.65 4.58 -1.78
C SER A 59 -9.64 3.59 -2.41
N GLY A 60 -9.21 2.36 -2.73
CA GLY A 60 -10.09 1.36 -3.33
C GLY A 60 -11.13 0.80 -2.35
N VAL A 61 -12.18 0.16 -2.84
CA VAL A 61 -13.25 -0.46 -2.03
C VAL A 61 -13.61 -1.88 -2.49
N ASN A 62 -12.78 -2.47 -3.33
CA ASN A 62 -12.98 -3.79 -3.93
C ASN A 62 -13.07 -4.94 -2.90
N ASN A 63 -12.47 -4.76 -1.73
CA ASN A 63 -12.50 -5.70 -0.61
C ASN A 63 -13.67 -5.45 0.36
N ILE A 64 -14.63 -4.61 -0.01
CA ILE A 64 -15.82 -4.27 0.80
C ILE A 64 -17.07 -4.59 0.00
N PRO A 65 -18.09 -5.26 0.55
CA PRO A 65 -19.33 -5.57 -0.13
C PRO A 65 -20.24 -4.33 -0.25
N VAL A 66 -19.81 -3.36 -1.07
CA VAL A 66 -20.45 -2.04 -1.20
C VAL A 66 -21.95 -2.14 -1.45
N LYS A 67 -22.37 -3.01 -2.37
CA LYS A 67 -23.79 -3.18 -2.67
C LYS A 67 -24.58 -3.65 -1.45
N LYS A 68 -24.09 -4.69 -0.75
CA LYS A 68 -24.75 -5.25 0.44
C LYS A 68 -24.87 -4.19 1.56
N LEU A 69 -23.81 -3.39 1.79
CA LEU A 69 -23.84 -2.34 2.79
C LEU A 69 -24.77 -1.20 2.40
N SER A 70 -24.82 -0.84 1.12
CA SER A 70 -25.76 0.17 0.61
C SER A 70 -27.22 -0.26 0.78
N ASP A 71 -27.53 -1.53 0.50
CA ASP A 71 -28.87 -2.07 0.70
C ASP A 71 -29.30 -2.07 2.18
N LEU A 72 -28.32 -2.09 3.09
CA LEU A 72 -28.50 -1.98 4.55
C LEU A 72 -28.41 -0.52 5.07
N ALA A 73 -28.27 0.46 4.18
CA ALA A 73 -28.06 1.87 4.50
C ALA A 73 -26.82 2.15 5.42
N ILE A 74 -25.77 1.32 5.30
CA ILE A 74 -24.53 1.47 6.05
C ILE A 74 -23.53 2.24 5.19
N PRO A 75 -23.12 3.48 5.56
CA PRO A 75 -22.16 4.27 4.83
C PRO A 75 -20.75 3.70 4.89
N ILE A 76 -20.00 3.90 3.79
CA ILE A 76 -18.59 3.52 3.67
C ILE A 76 -17.78 4.78 3.44
N PHE A 77 -16.73 4.97 4.23
CA PHE A 77 -15.76 6.04 4.08
C PHE A 77 -14.40 5.46 3.69
N ASN A 78 -13.82 5.97 2.63
CA ASN A 78 -12.48 5.61 2.19
C ASN A 78 -11.54 6.83 2.30
N ALA A 79 -10.23 6.61 2.15
CA ALA A 79 -9.21 7.65 2.24
C ALA A 79 -8.48 7.81 0.90
N PRO A 80 -9.11 8.41 -0.12
CA PRO A 80 -8.48 8.61 -1.41
C PRO A 80 -7.29 9.56 -1.30
N GLY A 81 -6.19 9.22 -1.99
CA GLY A 81 -4.99 10.05 -2.05
C GLY A 81 -4.07 10.01 -0.82
N ALA A 82 -4.43 9.34 0.27
CA ALA A 82 -3.64 9.32 1.51
C ALA A 82 -2.20 8.79 1.31
N ASN A 83 -1.98 7.89 0.36
CA ASN A 83 -0.67 7.32 0.03
C ASN A 83 -0.13 7.79 -1.34
N ALA A 84 -0.75 8.78 -1.98
CA ALA A 84 -0.40 9.19 -3.34
C ALA A 84 1.05 9.66 -3.48
N ASN A 85 1.57 10.38 -2.48
CA ASN A 85 2.97 10.82 -2.49
C ASN A 85 3.94 9.63 -2.41
N ALA A 86 3.69 8.67 -1.53
CA ALA A 86 4.53 7.47 -1.41
C ALA A 86 4.53 6.63 -2.70
N VAL A 87 3.38 6.48 -3.33
CA VAL A 87 3.26 5.79 -4.64
C VAL A 87 4.01 6.55 -5.73
N LYS A 88 3.89 7.87 -5.79
CA LYS A 88 4.64 8.72 -6.72
C LYS A 88 6.15 8.53 -6.58
N GLU A 89 6.67 8.60 -5.36
CA GLU A 89 8.10 8.43 -5.09
C GLU A 89 8.62 7.05 -5.48
N LEU A 90 7.86 6.00 -5.14
CA LEU A 90 8.19 4.63 -5.54
C LEU A 90 8.17 4.46 -7.06
N ALA A 91 7.20 5.05 -7.76
CA ALA A 91 7.13 5.01 -9.22
C ALA A 91 8.34 5.71 -9.87
N ILE A 92 8.73 6.89 -9.36
CA ILE A 92 9.93 7.60 -9.83
C ILE A 92 11.19 6.77 -9.60
N ALA A 93 11.34 6.19 -8.41
CA ALA A 93 12.47 5.32 -8.08
C ALA A 93 12.55 4.12 -9.03
N ALA A 94 11.42 3.44 -9.28
CA ALA A 94 11.34 2.30 -10.19
C ALA A 94 11.74 2.69 -11.62
N ILE A 95 11.26 3.84 -12.12
CA ILE A 95 11.63 4.35 -13.45
C ILE A 95 13.14 4.57 -13.54
N LEU A 96 13.77 5.19 -12.54
CA LEU A 96 15.20 5.44 -12.52
C LEU A 96 16.01 4.13 -12.41
N ILE A 97 15.60 3.20 -11.58
CA ILE A 97 16.23 1.88 -11.44
C ILE A 97 16.23 1.14 -12.79
N CYS A 98 15.10 1.15 -13.49
CA CYS A 98 14.99 0.51 -14.80
C CYS A 98 15.80 1.25 -15.87
N ALA A 99 15.65 2.58 -15.95
CA ALA A 99 16.33 3.38 -16.99
C ALA A 99 17.87 3.31 -16.90
N ARG A 100 18.41 3.15 -15.72
CA ARG A 100 19.86 3.12 -15.46
C ARG A 100 20.41 1.70 -15.22
N ASN A 101 19.60 0.65 -15.41
CA ASN A 101 19.98 -0.76 -15.17
C ASN A 101 20.59 -0.99 -13.77
N ILE A 102 20.14 -0.25 -12.75
CA ILE A 102 20.76 -0.24 -11.41
C ILE A 102 20.73 -1.63 -10.78
N HIS A 103 19.61 -2.36 -10.86
CA HIS A 103 19.47 -3.69 -10.29
C HIS A 103 20.54 -4.65 -10.81
N ARG A 104 20.66 -4.76 -12.14
CA ARG A 104 21.66 -5.64 -12.78
C ARG A 104 23.11 -5.20 -12.50
N ALA A 105 23.33 -3.88 -12.34
CA ALA A 105 24.65 -3.38 -11.99
C ALA A 105 25.03 -3.71 -10.55
N ILE A 106 24.08 -3.71 -9.62
CA ILE A 106 24.28 -4.15 -8.22
C ILE A 106 24.65 -5.62 -8.20
N GLU A 107 23.88 -6.50 -8.83
CA GLU A 107 24.19 -7.93 -8.93
C GLU A 107 25.60 -8.18 -9.45
N PHE A 108 25.98 -7.48 -10.52
CA PHE A 108 27.32 -7.58 -11.08
C PHE A 108 28.43 -7.18 -10.12
N VAL A 109 28.20 -6.15 -9.29
CA VAL A 109 29.15 -5.71 -8.27
C VAL A 109 29.24 -6.72 -7.13
N GLU A 110 28.09 -7.23 -6.66
CA GLU A 110 28.01 -8.19 -5.56
C GLU A 110 28.65 -9.55 -5.89
N GLU A 111 28.59 -9.98 -7.14
CA GLU A 111 29.25 -11.19 -7.61
C GLU A 111 30.81 -11.10 -7.61
N SER A 112 31.35 -9.95 -7.27
CA SER A 112 32.80 -9.71 -7.25
C SER A 112 33.42 -10.16 -5.93
N GLU A 113 33.91 -11.38 -5.86
CA GLU A 113 34.49 -11.96 -4.65
C GLU A 113 35.91 -11.48 -4.34
N ASN A 114 36.68 -11.01 -5.34
CA ASN A 114 38.08 -10.64 -5.18
C ASN A 114 38.31 -9.12 -5.32
N PRO A 115 38.76 -8.43 -4.24
CA PRO A 115 39.04 -6.99 -4.26
C PRO A 115 40.16 -6.58 -5.24
N GLU A 116 41.14 -7.45 -5.51
CA GLU A 116 42.28 -7.13 -6.38
C GLU A 116 41.86 -7.03 -7.86
N ASP A 117 40.89 -7.85 -8.29
CA ASP A 117 40.40 -7.87 -9.66
C ASP A 117 39.22 -6.93 -9.88
N PHE A 118 38.69 -6.32 -8.81
CA PHE A 118 37.47 -5.53 -8.83
C PHE A 118 37.52 -4.39 -9.86
N LYS A 119 38.58 -3.59 -9.86
CA LYS A 119 38.72 -2.47 -10.81
C LYS A 119 38.74 -2.92 -12.27
N GLN A 120 39.49 -3.96 -12.57
CA GLN A 120 39.58 -4.51 -13.91
C GLN A 120 38.26 -5.08 -14.39
N ARG A 121 37.57 -5.82 -13.52
CA ARG A 121 36.25 -6.39 -13.79
C ARG A 121 35.20 -5.29 -14.06
N ILE A 122 35.17 -4.22 -13.25
CA ILE A 122 34.26 -3.09 -13.47
C ILE A 122 34.54 -2.43 -14.83
N GLU A 123 35.80 -2.14 -15.16
CA GLU A 123 36.13 -1.50 -16.43
C GLU A 123 35.71 -2.34 -17.63
N LEU A 124 35.88 -3.66 -17.58
CA LEU A 124 35.50 -4.59 -18.65
C LEU A 124 33.98 -4.80 -18.74
N GLY A 125 33.27 -4.74 -17.59
CA GLY A 125 31.85 -5.07 -17.48
C GLY A 125 30.89 -3.89 -17.59
N LYS A 126 31.29 -2.68 -17.19
CA LYS A 126 30.42 -1.51 -17.06
C LYS A 126 29.59 -1.17 -18.30
N ASN A 127 30.11 -1.44 -19.48
CA ASN A 127 29.41 -1.15 -20.74
C ASN A 127 28.17 -2.02 -20.97
N LYS A 128 28.04 -3.16 -20.25
CA LYS A 128 26.86 -4.05 -20.32
C LYS A 128 25.66 -3.46 -19.59
N TYR A 129 25.91 -2.51 -18.69
CA TYR A 129 24.89 -1.91 -17.80
C TYR A 129 24.61 -0.45 -18.14
N VAL A 130 25.03 0.02 -19.29
CA VAL A 130 24.71 1.36 -19.78
C VAL A 130 23.21 1.50 -19.92
N GLY A 131 22.64 2.46 -19.22
CA GLY A 131 21.24 2.85 -19.31
C GLY A 131 21.06 4.11 -20.18
N TYR A 132 19.90 4.75 -20.03
CA TYR A 132 19.60 5.99 -20.72
C TYR A 132 19.12 7.05 -19.71
N GLU A 133 19.23 8.32 -20.13
CA GLU A 133 18.67 9.44 -19.39
C GLU A 133 17.18 9.63 -19.72
N LEU A 134 16.42 10.20 -18.79
CA LEU A 134 14.98 10.41 -18.95
C LEU A 134 14.57 11.59 -19.83
N PRO A 135 15.39 12.67 -20.01
CA PRO A 135 15.01 13.80 -20.86
C PRO A 135 14.56 13.34 -22.25
N GLY A 136 13.45 13.91 -22.72
CA GLY A 136 12.87 13.56 -24.02
C GLY A 136 12.16 12.19 -24.08
N LYS A 137 12.04 11.45 -22.99
CA LYS A 137 11.27 10.21 -22.92
C LYS A 137 9.83 10.48 -22.50
N THR A 138 8.92 9.67 -23.01
CA THR A 138 7.51 9.68 -22.62
C THR A 138 7.24 8.47 -21.72
N SER A 139 6.59 8.72 -20.59
CA SER A 139 6.13 7.69 -19.67
C SER A 139 4.61 7.60 -19.74
N VAL A 140 4.08 6.37 -19.78
CA VAL A 140 2.64 6.10 -19.70
C VAL A 140 2.39 5.31 -18.43
N LEU A 141 1.53 5.83 -17.56
CA LEU A 141 1.09 5.16 -16.34
C LEU A 141 -0.31 4.59 -16.60
N LEU A 142 -0.44 3.28 -16.49
CA LEU A 142 -1.72 2.59 -16.57
C LEU A 142 -2.13 2.18 -15.14
N GLY A 143 -3.22 2.74 -14.64
CA GLY A 143 -3.89 2.26 -13.44
C GLY A 143 -4.78 1.09 -13.81
N LEU A 144 -4.54 -0.07 -13.21
CA LEU A 144 -5.46 -1.20 -13.27
C LEU A 144 -6.33 -1.11 -12.02
N GLU A 145 -7.54 -0.63 -12.17
CA GLU A 145 -8.58 -0.77 -11.15
C GLU A 145 -9.02 -2.25 -11.15
N GLN A 146 -8.89 -2.90 -9.99
CA GLN A 146 -9.42 -4.23 -9.74
C GLN A 146 -10.73 -4.13 -8.98
#